data_ea9b7fa24b321ebaf9e9dbf3aca237f9
#
_entry.id   ea9b7fa24b321ebaf9e9dbf3aca237f9
#
_cell.length_a   1.000
_cell.length_b   1.000
_cell.length_c   1.000
_cell.angle_alpha   90.00
_cell.angle_beta   90.00
_cell.angle_gamma   90.00
#
_symmetry.space_group_name_H-M   'P 1'
#
loop_
_entity.id
_entity.type
_entity.pdbx_description
1 polymer ?
#
loop_
_entity_poly.entity_id
_entity_poly.type
_entity_poly.pdbx_seq_one_letter_code
_entity_poly.pdbx_strand_id
1 'polypeptide(L)'
;MNRCIAFFLCASLSQHLAHAKAYPLDDSQSQLFSGTVPMQWEHFFPRRGQPDRLIGQFRVLVRLNVAEWQGRTVRIYQKLPSYSTGPFQVTWQSEGYLLNGTMHDGERVLIWQGRIDRASIEDTLQVQVIADSNQLSRAQQMEFLYEIEPE
;
A
#
# COMPACT_ATOMS: atom_id res chain seq x y z
N MET A 1 29.02 -63.93 -9.41
CA MET A 1 28.79 -62.69 -10.20
C MET A 1 27.42 -62.15 -9.77
N ASN A 2 27.38 -61.29 -8.75
CA ASN A 2 26.12 -60.69 -8.25
C ASN A 2 26.23 -59.17 -8.55
N ARG A 3 25.35 -58.69 -9.45
CA ARG A 3 25.20 -57.28 -9.77
C ARG A 3 24.09 -56.71 -8.87
N CYS A 4 24.44 -55.94 -7.85
CA CYS A 4 23.51 -55.10 -7.11
C CYS A 4 23.18 -53.86 -7.92
N ILE A 5 21.90 -53.73 -8.30
CA ILE A 5 21.37 -52.53 -8.94
C ILE A 5 20.82 -51.68 -7.79
N ALA A 6 21.48 -50.54 -7.51
CA ALA A 6 20.97 -49.55 -6.57
C ALA A 6 19.98 -48.62 -7.28
N PHE A 7 18.70 -48.68 -6.90
CA PHE A 7 17.67 -47.74 -7.34
C PHE A 7 17.77 -46.46 -6.55
N PHE A 8 18.22 -45.39 -7.17
CA PHE A 8 18.16 -44.02 -6.62
C PHE A 8 16.74 -43.47 -6.84
N LEU A 9 15.98 -43.41 -5.74
CA LEU A 9 14.67 -42.75 -5.72
C LEU A 9 14.88 -41.24 -5.54
N CYS A 10 14.86 -40.48 -6.63
CA CYS A 10 14.82 -39.02 -6.59
C CYS A 10 13.41 -38.58 -6.15
N ALA A 11 13.25 -38.26 -4.87
CA ALA A 11 12.05 -37.57 -4.38
C ALA A 11 12.14 -36.08 -4.79
N SER A 12 11.44 -35.71 -5.84
CA SER A 12 11.23 -34.32 -6.22
C SER A 12 10.27 -33.67 -5.22
N LEU A 13 10.82 -32.87 -4.28
CA LEU A 13 10.02 -31.98 -3.46
C LEU A 13 9.48 -30.85 -4.34
N SER A 14 8.25 -30.99 -4.79
CA SER A 14 7.48 -29.89 -5.39
C SER A 14 7.15 -28.89 -4.27
N GLN A 15 7.93 -27.83 -4.15
CA GLN A 15 7.59 -26.70 -3.31
C GLN A 15 6.39 -25.99 -3.97
N HIS A 16 5.20 -26.28 -3.47
CA HIS A 16 4.03 -25.46 -3.74
C HIS A 16 4.26 -24.09 -3.07
N LEU A 17 4.63 -23.11 -3.87
CA LEU A 17 4.53 -21.69 -3.48
C LEU A 17 3.03 -21.42 -3.25
N ALA A 18 2.60 -21.59 -2.01
CA ALA A 18 1.28 -21.13 -1.59
C ALA A 18 1.28 -19.59 -1.76
N HIS A 19 0.66 -19.11 -2.82
CA HIS A 19 0.37 -17.68 -2.94
C HIS A 19 -0.63 -17.36 -1.82
N ALA A 20 -0.17 -16.61 -0.82
CA ALA A 20 -1.06 -16.13 0.22
C ALA A 20 -2.17 -15.31 -0.45
N LYS A 21 -3.42 -15.69 -0.19
CA LYS A 21 -4.57 -15.00 -0.78
C LYS A 21 -4.77 -13.69 -0.05
N ALA A 22 -4.78 -12.59 -0.79
CA ALA A 22 -5.11 -11.28 -0.28
C ALA A 22 -6.62 -11.09 -0.18
N TYR A 23 -7.07 -10.47 0.92
CA TYR A 23 -8.46 -10.13 1.18
C TYR A 23 -8.59 -8.63 1.38
N PRO A 24 -9.64 -7.99 0.86
CA PRO A 24 -9.87 -6.58 1.10
C PRO A 24 -10.18 -6.34 2.59
N LEU A 25 -9.66 -5.24 3.13
CA LEU A 25 -10.00 -4.76 4.46
C LEU A 25 -11.02 -3.63 4.37
N ASP A 26 -11.95 -3.62 5.33
CA ASP A 26 -12.90 -2.54 5.52
C ASP A 26 -12.21 -1.36 6.23
N ASP A 27 -12.11 -0.25 5.54
CA ASP A 27 -11.58 1.04 6.00
C ASP A 27 -12.64 2.16 6.00
N SER A 28 -13.93 1.80 5.91
CA SER A 28 -15.06 2.74 5.82
C SER A 28 -15.13 3.74 6.98
N GLN A 29 -14.47 3.46 8.09
CA GLN A 29 -14.35 4.34 9.24
C GLN A 29 -13.13 5.27 9.21
N SER A 30 -12.28 5.16 8.18
CA SER A 30 -11.17 6.09 7.96
C SER A 30 -11.69 7.49 7.63
N GLN A 31 -10.98 8.51 8.08
CA GLN A 31 -11.43 9.89 7.96
C GLN A 31 -10.31 10.80 7.44
N LEU A 32 -10.61 11.51 6.38
CA LEU A 32 -9.77 12.59 5.91
C LEU A 32 -10.05 13.85 6.74
N PHE A 33 -9.02 14.48 7.32
CA PHE A 33 -9.19 15.68 8.14
C PHE A 33 -9.60 16.93 7.32
N SER A 34 -9.35 16.92 6.01
CA SER A 34 -9.85 17.95 5.10
C SER A 34 -10.50 17.29 3.88
N GLY A 35 -11.71 17.68 3.55
CA GLY A 35 -12.47 17.08 2.43
C GLY A 35 -11.86 17.32 1.04
N THR A 36 -10.95 18.27 0.91
CA THR A 36 -10.24 18.61 -0.33
C THR A 36 -8.78 18.86 -0.03
N VAL A 37 -7.90 18.31 -0.84
CA VAL A 37 -6.45 18.51 -0.75
C VAL A 37 -6.04 19.56 -1.79
N PRO A 38 -5.67 20.78 -1.34
CA PRO A 38 -5.17 21.79 -2.27
C PRO A 38 -3.80 21.36 -2.78
N MET A 39 -3.66 21.31 -4.10
CA MET A 39 -2.38 21.09 -4.75
C MET A 39 -1.66 22.40 -4.98
N GLN A 40 -0.39 22.47 -4.65
CA GLN A 40 0.47 23.66 -4.80
C GLN A 40 1.63 23.33 -5.73
N TRP A 41 2.09 24.33 -6.48
CA TRP A 41 3.29 24.16 -7.28
C TRP A 41 4.51 23.95 -6.39
N GLU A 42 5.33 22.94 -6.71
CA GLU A 42 6.59 22.68 -5.99
C GLU A 42 7.54 23.89 -6.10
N HIS A 43 7.53 24.53 -7.26
CA HIS A 43 8.36 25.70 -7.53
C HIS A 43 7.53 26.80 -8.18
N PHE A 44 7.59 28.03 -7.65
CA PHE A 44 6.93 29.20 -8.24
C PHE A 44 7.49 29.58 -9.63
N PHE A 45 8.72 29.17 -9.92
CA PHE A 45 9.37 29.40 -11.21
C PHE A 45 9.91 28.06 -11.74
N PRO A 46 9.26 27.49 -12.76
CA PRO A 46 9.74 26.26 -13.40
C PRO A 46 11.14 26.49 -13.99
N ARG A 47 12.07 25.60 -13.68
CA ARG A 47 13.39 25.62 -14.32
C ARG A 47 13.31 24.88 -15.63
N ARG A 48 13.95 25.40 -16.70
CA ARG A 48 14.01 24.71 -17.98
C ARG A 48 14.53 23.27 -17.81
N GLY A 49 13.74 22.30 -18.27
CA GLY A 49 14.08 20.86 -18.22
C GLY A 49 13.70 20.14 -16.93
N GLN A 50 13.01 20.80 -15.97
CA GLN A 50 12.40 20.11 -14.84
C GLN A 50 10.90 19.95 -15.06
N PRO A 51 10.33 18.78 -14.68
CA PRO A 51 8.87 18.59 -14.74
C PRO A 51 8.19 19.54 -13.75
N ASP A 52 7.10 20.16 -14.18
CA ASP A 52 6.23 20.96 -13.33
C ASP A 52 5.44 20.04 -12.39
N ARG A 53 5.79 20.05 -11.11
CA ARG A 53 5.18 19.19 -10.10
C ARG A 53 4.20 19.94 -9.24
N LEU A 54 3.11 19.29 -8.91
CA LEU A 54 2.15 19.70 -7.91
C LEU A 54 2.28 18.84 -6.67
N ILE A 55 2.28 19.47 -5.51
CA ILE A 55 2.37 18.80 -4.21
C ILE A 55 1.12 19.09 -3.42
N GLY A 56 0.48 18.03 -2.91
CA GLY A 56 -0.61 18.09 -1.94
C GLY A 56 -0.19 17.44 -0.63
N GLN A 57 -0.60 18.03 0.50
CA GLN A 57 -0.35 17.47 1.83
C GLN A 57 -1.65 17.40 2.62
N PHE A 58 -1.87 16.30 3.29
CA PHE A 58 -3.04 16.12 4.14
C PHE A 58 -2.78 15.09 5.24
N ARG A 59 -3.68 15.05 6.20
CA ARG A 59 -3.69 14.03 7.25
C ARG A 59 -4.93 13.17 7.11
N VAL A 60 -4.76 11.89 7.36
CA VAL A 60 -5.84 10.92 7.35
C VAL A 60 -5.78 10.06 8.62
N LEU A 61 -6.90 9.90 9.29
CA LEU A 61 -7.09 8.86 10.30
C LEU A 61 -7.46 7.57 9.55
N VAL A 62 -6.54 6.62 9.53
CA VAL A 62 -6.77 5.28 8.99
C VAL A 62 -7.33 4.42 10.10
N ARG A 63 -8.47 3.76 9.84
CA ARG A 63 -9.10 2.81 10.74
C ARG A 63 -9.45 1.55 9.97
N LEU A 64 -8.72 0.48 10.22
CA LEU A 64 -8.86 -0.81 9.55
C LEU A 64 -9.59 -1.78 10.46
N ASN A 65 -10.68 -2.35 9.98
CA ASN A 65 -11.40 -3.41 10.69
C ASN A 65 -10.67 -4.74 10.49
N VAL A 66 -10.11 -5.28 11.56
CA VAL A 66 -9.36 -6.55 11.57
C VAL A 66 -9.96 -7.59 12.51
N ALA A 67 -11.23 -7.40 12.93
CA ALA A 67 -11.89 -8.24 13.92
C ALA A 67 -11.92 -9.74 13.52
N GLU A 68 -12.14 -10.03 12.24
CA GLU A 68 -12.18 -11.41 11.71
C GLU A 68 -10.81 -12.10 11.72
N TRP A 69 -9.74 -11.34 11.90
CA TRP A 69 -8.36 -11.81 11.85
C TRP A 69 -7.72 -11.96 13.23
N GLN A 70 -8.48 -11.72 14.30
CA GLN A 70 -7.97 -11.83 15.66
C GLN A 70 -7.34 -13.20 15.92
N GLY A 71 -6.17 -13.19 16.56
CA GLY A 71 -5.39 -14.37 16.88
C GLY A 71 -4.52 -14.91 15.72
N ARG A 72 -4.63 -14.35 14.52
CA ARG A 72 -3.82 -14.74 13.35
C ARG A 72 -2.63 -13.82 13.17
N THR A 73 -1.55 -14.37 12.62
CA THR A 73 -0.43 -13.58 12.10
C THR A 73 -0.74 -13.21 10.66
N VAL A 74 -0.61 -11.92 10.34
CA VAL A 74 -1.01 -11.37 9.05
C VAL A 74 -0.06 -10.28 8.58
N ARG A 75 -0.13 -9.97 7.29
CA ARG A 75 0.47 -8.78 6.67
C ARG A 75 -0.64 -7.91 6.10
N ILE A 76 -0.54 -6.60 6.33
CA ILE A 76 -1.48 -5.61 5.80
C ILE A 76 -0.74 -4.71 4.83
N TYR A 77 -1.36 -4.50 3.70
CA TYR A 77 -0.81 -3.71 2.60
C TYR A 77 -1.75 -2.56 2.26
N GLN A 78 -1.15 -1.43 1.94
CA GLN A 78 -1.83 -0.32 1.28
C GLN A 78 -1.59 -0.42 -0.22
N LYS A 79 -2.60 -0.17 -1.02
CA LYS A 79 -2.56 -0.24 -2.47
C LYS A 79 -3.12 1.05 -3.07
N LEU A 80 -2.44 1.53 -4.09
CA LEU A 80 -2.92 2.62 -4.92
C LEU A 80 -3.33 2.05 -6.27
N PRO A 81 -4.60 2.16 -6.66
CA PRO A 81 -5.04 1.75 -8.00
C PRO A 81 -4.30 2.51 -9.09
N SER A 82 -4.17 1.92 -10.28
CA SER A 82 -3.61 2.62 -11.44
C SER A 82 -4.61 3.64 -11.96
N TYR A 83 -4.22 4.90 -12.00
CA TYR A 83 -5.03 5.99 -12.54
C TYR A 83 -4.60 6.30 -13.97
N SER A 84 -5.58 6.45 -14.86
CA SER A 84 -5.34 6.73 -16.28
C SER A 84 -4.81 8.14 -16.58
N THR A 85 -4.75 9.00 -15.59
CA THR A 85 -4.49 10.44 -15.72
C THR A 85 -3.10 10.86 -15.27
N GLY A 86 -2.19 9.91 -15.11
CA GLY A 86 -0.79 10.19 -14.86
C GLY A 86 -0.27 9.58 -13.56
N PRO A 87 1.06 9.41 -13.47
CA PRO A 87 1.68 8.79 -12.33
C PRO A 87 1.60 9.71 -11.11
N PHE A 88 1.06 9.16 -10.02
CA PHE A 88 1.16 9.76 -8.70
C PHE A 88 2.27 9.10 -7.91
N GLN A 89 2.96 9.91 -7.10
CA GLN A 89 3.81 9.40 -6.03
C GLN A 89 3.17 9.83 -4.71
N VAL A 90 2.96 8.86 -3.84
CA VAL A 90 2.40 9.08 -2.51
C VAL A 90 3.43 8.67 -1.48
N THR A 91 3.74 9.56 -0.55
CA THR A 91 4.61 9.27 0.60
C THR A 91 3.82 9.54 1.86
N TRP A 92 3.95 8.66 2.85
CA TRP A 92 3.29 8.86 4.14
C TRP A 92 4.23 8.60 5.31
N GLN A 93 3.93 9.31 6.40
CA GLN A 93 4.54 9.10 7.70
C GLN A 93 3.44 8.78 8.71
N SER A 94 3.61 7.69 9.42
CA SER A 94 2.73 7.23 10.50
C SER A 94 3.08 7.99 11.78
N GLU A 95 2.05 8.37 12.53
CA GLU A 95 2.20 8.91 13.89
C GLU A 95 2.13 7.81 14.95
N GLY A 96 1.86 6.55 14.57
CA GLY A 96 1.61 5.43 15.49
C GLY A 96 2.27 4.11 15.08
N TYR A 97 1.46 3.14 14.68
CA TYR A 97 1.88 1.75 14.53
C TYR A 97 2.14 1.29 13.09
N LEU A 98 1.63 2.03 12.11
CA LEU A 98 1.81 1.67 10.72
C LEU A 98 3.23 2.00 10.24
N LEU A 99 3.72 1.27 9.27
CA LEU A 99 5.02 1.52 8.67
C LEU A 99 4.94 2.74 7.74
N ASN A 100 5.97 3.57 7.78
CA ASN A 100 6.15 4.64 6.81
C ASN A 100 6.41 4.07 5.42
N GLY A 101 6.05 4.79 4.38
CA GLY A 101 6.27 4.30 3.04
C GLY A 101 6.12 5.33 1.94
N THR A 102 6.46 4.87 0.76
CA THR A 102 6.26 5.58 -0.50
C THR A 102 5.72 4.58 -1.50
N MET A 103 4.76 4.97 -2.31
CA MET A 103 4.23 4.17 -3.41
C MET A 103 3.97 5.02 -4.64
N HIS A 104 3.98 4.37 -5.78
CA HIS A 104 3.57 4.93 -7.05
C HIS A 104 2.23 4.34 -7.47
N ASP A 105 1.69 4.92 -8.50
CA ASP A 105 0.48 4.47 -9.15
C ASP A 105 0.52 2.99 -9.49
N GLY A 106 -0.49 2.23 -9.07
CA GLY A 106 -0.57 0.78 -9.26
C GLY A 106 0.24 -0.07 -8.28
N GLU A 107 0.99 0.52 -7.36
CA GLU A 107 1.81 -0.23 -6.39
C GLU A 107 1.03 -0.66 -5.15
N ARG A 108 1.62 -1.63 -4.47
CA ARG A 108 1.16 -2.23 -3.21
C ARG A 108 2.32 -2.27 -2.23
N VAL A 109 2.16 -1.69 -1.04
CA VAL A 109 3.22 -1.54 -0.05
C VAL A 109 2.77 -2.07 1.31
N LEU A 110 3.64 -2.83 1.98
CA LEU A 110 3.42 -3.34 3.33
C LEU A 110 3.37 -2.17 4.32
N ILE A 111 2.29 -2.10 5.11
CA ILE A 111 2.10 -1.06 6.14
C ILE A 111 2.06 -1.62 7.55
N TRP A 112 1.82 -2.93 7.71
CA TRP A 112 1.79 -3.57 9.01
C TRP A 112 1.99 -5.09 8.90
N GLN A 113 2.64 -5.70 9.88
CA GLN A 113 2.71 -7.16 10.03
C GLN A 113 2.77 -7.56 11.48
N GLY A 114 2.18 -8.70 11.81
CA GLY A 114 2.22 -9.28 13.14
C GLY A 114 0.96 -10.07 13.47
N ARG A 115 0.79 -10.40 14.76
CA ARG A 115 -0.39 -11.07 15.25
C ARG A 115 -1.45 -10.05 15.64
N ILE A 116 -2.66 -10.25 15.15
CA ILE A 116 -3.80 -9.38 15.47
C ILE A 116 -4.31 -9.70 16.89
N ASP A 117 -4.24 -8.72 17.77
CA ASP A 117 -4.70 -8.79 19.17
C ASP A 117 -5.92 -7.89 19.45
N ARG A 118 -6.38 -7.14 18.46
CA ARG A 118 -7.45 -6.13 18.55
C ARG A 118 -8.42 -6.23 17.39
N ALA A 119 -9.60 -5.61 17.53
CA ALA A 119 -10.63 -5.60 16.48
C ALA A 119 -10.36 -4.57 15.38
N SER A 120 -9.61 -3.51 15.68
CA SER A 120 -9.25 -2.47 14.72
C SER A 120 -7.81 -2.01 14.88
N ILE A 121 -7.19 -1.60 13.78
CA ILE A 121 -5.91 -0.89 13.77
C ILE A 121 -6.21 0.55 13.39
N GLU A 122 -5.80 1.48 14.24
CA GLU A 122 -6.00 2.92 14.03
C GLU A 122 -4.65 3.63 14.03
N ASP A 123 -4.49 4.55 13.09
CA ASP A 123 -3.30 5.39 13.00
C ASP A 123 -3.59 6.67 12.24
N THR A 124 -2.82 7.71 12.53
CA THR A 124 -2.84 8.95 11.75
C THR A 124 -1.65 9.00 10.82
N LEU A 125 -1.93 9.16 9.53
CA LEU A 125 -0.90 9.30 8.52
C LEU A 125 -0.81 10.76 8.07
N GLN A 126 0.41 11.29 8.01
CA GLN A 126 0.73 12.51 7.28
C GLN A 126 1.09 12.11 5.84
N VAL A 127 0.28 12.52 4.89
CA VAL A 127 0.39 12.09 3.50
C VAL A 127 0.81 13.26 2.62
N GLN A 128 1.76 12.99 1.74
CA GLN A 128 2.17 13.88 0.66
C GLN A 128 1.92 13.20 -0.67
N VAL A 129 1.26 13.89 -1.57
CA VAL A 129 1.02 13.44 -2.95
C VAL A 129 1.79 14.35 -3.88
N ILE A 130 2.52 13.77 -4.82
CA ILE A 130 3.21 14.47 -5.88
C ILE A 130 2.62 14.00 -7.22
N ALA A 131 2.28 14.96 -8.07
CA ALA A 131 1.74 14.71 -9.39
C ALA A 131 2.41 15.60 -10.45
N ASP A 132 2.45 15.10 -11.70
CA ASP A 132 2.86 15.91 -12.83
C ASP A 132 1.70 16.82 -13.24
N SER A 133 1.93 18.13 -13.26
CA SER A 133 0.90 19.12 -13.59
C SER A 133 0.36 18.98 -15.02
N ASN A 134 1.19 18.51 -15.95
CA ASN A 134 0.78 18.34 -17.35
C ASN A 134 -0.25 17.21 -17.53
N GLN A 135 -0.36 16.35 -16.53
CA GLN A 135 -1.26 15.19 -16.56
C GLN A 135 -2.51 15.39 -15.69
N LEU A 136 -2.52 16.40 -14.81
CA LEU A 136 -3.67 16.77 -13.99
C LEU A 136 -4.57 17.74 -14.74
N SER A 137 -5.49 17.25 -15.55
CA SER A 137 -6.43 18.10 -16.29
C SER A 137 -7.67 18.51 -15.49
N ARG A 138 -7.98 17.83 -14.39
CA ARG A 138 -9.18 18.05 -13.54
C ARG A 138 -8.94 17.60 -12.11
N ALA A 139 -9.85 18.02 -11.20
CA ALA A 139 -9.93 17.43 -9.87
C ALA A 139 -10.14 15.93 -9.96
N GLN A 140 -9.34 15.15 -9.24
CA GLN A 140 -9.38 13.70 -9.23
C GLN A 140 -9.68 13.17 -7.85
N GLN A 141 -10.42 12.08 -7.80
CA GLN A 141 -10.63 11.33 -6.59
C GLN A 141 -9.52 10.28 -6.51
N MET A 142 -8.74 10.32 -5.44
CA MET A 142 -7.75 9.30 -5.10
C MET A 142 -8.33 8.42 -4.01
N GLU A 143 -8.24 7.13 -4.19
CA GLU A 143 -8.71 6.13 -3.24
C GLU A 143 -7.55 5.22 -2.85
N PHE A 144 -7.35 5.02 -1.55
CA PHE A 144 -6.44 4.01 -1.04
C PHE A 144 -7.23 2.76 -0.72
N LEU A 145 -6.71 1.61 -1.11
CA LEU A 145 -7.27 0.30 -0.79
C LEU A 145 -6.35 -0.40 0.20
N TYR A 146 -6.94 -1.19 1.08
CA TYR A 146 -6.19 -1.97 2.05
C TYR A 146 -6.49 -3.46 1.86
N GLU A 147 -5.44 -4.26 1.93
CA GLU A 147 -5.51 -5.70 1.75
C GLU A 147 -4.79 -6.41 2.90
N ILE A 148 -5.29 -7.57 3.30
CA ILE A 148 -4.70 -8.41 4.35
C ILE A 148 -4.39 -9.79 3.81
N GLU A 149 -3.23 -10.30 4.17
CA GLU A 149 -2.76 -11.65 3.87
C GLU A 149 -2.47 -12.38 5.18
N PRO A 150 -3.11 -13.54 5.45
CA PRO A 150 -2.70 -14.42 6.53
C PRO A 150 -1.37 -15.09 6.19
N GLU A 151 -0.52 -15.26 7.20
CA GLU A 151 0.69 -16.07 7.11
C GLU A 151 0.40 -17.54 7.33
#